data_1779a3162b0efae2bab18adc46f4957a
#
_entry.id   1779a3162b0efae2bab18adc46f4957a
#
_cell.length_a   1.000
_cell.length_b   1.000
_cell.length_c   1.000
_cell.angle_alpha   90.00
_cell.angle_beta   90.00
_cell.angle_gamma   90.00
#
_symmetry.space_group_name_H-M   'P 1'
#
loop_
_entity.id
_entity.type
_entity.pdbx_description
1 polymer ?
#
loop_
_entity_poly.entity_id
_entity_poly.type
_entity_poly.pdbx_seq_one_letter_code
_entity_poly.pdbx_strand_id
1 'polypeptide(L)'
;MPASAPYDNRRTPAQPASSAASRPTPQNIEAEKSVLAACMLNAEAVEELMLKLKPESFYRPAHRIIFEAVCDLNNRRIPIDQISLADTLNASGQLDAVGGRAYLVELADNTFALTNWQNHADIVRRTAILRELIYAAAEIGAMAYDAPDDLGQVVEDAEKALFKVTEKRVSSSFQPMSKLLNQAFEDLTALSEQKFHIMGVATGFTDVDGLFHGLRGGDLVVLAARPGVGKTSLALNLAVNAAKLGTAVAFFSLEMSASQLVQRILCSEVSVSLSKVRGGFISEGDWNSIANASNVLSQVELYIDDSPGLSILEARAKARRELRAAQGRGLIIVDYLQLMQPPATRRDGNRAVEVGEISRGLKILAKEMDMPVIALSQLSRQVEMRGKKRPMLSDLRESGSIEQDSDIVMFIDRSMDEVEAESDDRPDLNTATLIVAKHRNGPTKDITLTFNPEYTKFMNFIDESRIGGYAR
;
A
#
# COMPACT_ATOMS: atom_id res chain seq x y z
N MET A 1 -60.94 6.70 -4.77
CA MET A 1 -59.72 7.47 -4.52
C MET A 1 -59.53 7.65 -3.03
N PRO A 2 -58.57 7.00 -2.37
CA PRO A 2 -58.16 7.39 -1.03
C PRO A 2 -56.86 8.17 -1.11
N ALA A 3 -56.77 9.22 -0.28
CA ALA A 3 -55.73 10.21 -0.21
C ALA A 3 -54.40 9.66 0.29
N SER A 4 -53.31 10.10 -0.35
CA SER A 4 -51.94 9.83 0.03
C SER A 4 -51.58 10.59 1.31
N ALA A 5 -51.08 9.86 2.33
CA ALA A 5 -50.48 10.43 3.52
C ALA A 5 -49.06 10.99 3.22
N PRO A 6 -48.64 12.12 3.82
CA PRO A 6 -47.33 12.69 3.61
C PRO A 6 -46.24 11.92 4.40
N TYR A 7 -45.15 11.61 3.74
CA TYR A 7 -43.92 11.06 4.32
C TYR A 7 -43.29 12.12 5.26
N ASP A 8 -43.32 11.83 6.57
CA ASP A 8 -42.62 12.67 7.59
C ASP A 8 -41.15 12.23 7.70
N ASN A 9 -40.26 12.97 7.01
CA ASN A 9 -38.80 12.72 6.98
C ASN A 9 -38.08 13.61 8.00
N ARG A 10 -38.49 13.54 9.29
CA ARG A 10 -37.75 14.17 10.39
C ARG A 10 -36.80 13.17 11.00
N ARG A 11 -35.64 12.95 10.36
CA ARG A 11 -34.45 12.47 11.09
C ARG A 11 -33.95 13.61 11.96
N THR A 12 -34.27 13.58 13.23
CA THR A 12 -33.67 14.43 14.26
C THR A 12 -32.15 14.19 14.23
N PRO A 13 -31.30 15.23 14.11
CA PRO A 13 -29.87 15.06 14.26
C PRO A 13 -29.59 14.50 15.65
N ALA A 14 -28.84 13.42 15.71
CA ALA A 14 -28.38 12.84 16.98
C ALA A 14 -27.64 13.94 17.76
N GLN A 15 -28.13 14.26 18.95
CA GLN A 15 -27.46 15.18 19.86
C GLN A 15 -26.07 14.62 20.15
N PRO A 16 -24.99 15.44 20.14
CA PRO A 16 -23.68 15.00 20.57
C PRO A 16 -23.77 14.50 22.00
N ALA A 17 -23.34 13.27 22.23
CA ALA A 17 -23.38 12.62 23.53
C ALA A 17 -22.58 13.44 24.56
N SER A 18 -23.27 14.28 25.33
CA SER A 18 -22.76 14.97 26.49
C SER A 18 -22.57 13.97 27.63
N SER A 19 -21.48 13.21 27.66
CA SER A 19 -21.00 12.48 28.85
C SER A 19 -19.66 11.77 28.65
N ALA A 20 -18.81 12.19 27.70
CA ALA A 20 -17.48 11.60 27.56
C ALA A 20 -16.56 11.90 28.77
N ALA A 21 -16.80 12.98 29.49
CA ALA A 21 -15.97 13.44 30.61
C ALA A 21 -16.12 12.65 31.93
N SER A 22 -17.11 11.75 32.04
CA SER A 22 -17.38 11.02 33.30
C SER A 22 -17.14 9.50 33.22
N ARG A 23 -16.70 8.98 32.07
CA ARG A 23 -16.43 7.54 31.93
C ARG A 23 -15.02 7.21 32.43
N PRO A 24 -14.85 6.18 33.28
CA PRO A 24 -13.52 5.76 33.69
C PRO A 24 -12.70 5.31 32.48
N THR A 25 -11.44 5.69 32.45
CA THR A 25 -10.50 5.29 31.39
C THR A 25 -10.42 3.76 31.32
N PRO A 26 -10.41 3.14 30.13
CA PRO A 26 -10.33 1.68 30.00
C PRO A 26 -9.11 1.10 30.73
N GLN A 27 -9.35 0.20 31.69
CA GLN A 27 -8.33 -0.41 32.52
C GLN A 27 -8.78 -1.78 33.02
N ASN A 28 -7.81 -2.66 33.33
CA ASN A 28 -8.06 -3.91 34.04
C ASN A 28 -6.86 -4.21 34.96
N ILE A 29 -6.99 -3.75 36.22
CA ILE A 29 -5.90 -3.82 37.21
C ILE A 29 -5.55 -5.28 37.55
N GLU A 30 -6.54 -6.17 37.58
CA GLU A 30 -6.29 -7.58 37.91
C GLU A 30 -5.51 -8.28 36.77
N ALA A 31 -5.80 -7.94 35.53
CA ALA A 31 -5.02 -8.43 34.39
C ALA A 31 -3.57 -7.89 34.41
N GLU A 32 -3.37 -6.62 34.79
CA GLU A 32 -2.04 -6.03 34.95
C GLU A 32 -1.25 -6.73 36.08
N LYS A 33 -1.87 -6.96 37.23
CA LYS A 33 -1.24 -7.70 38.36
C LYS A 33 -0.84 -9.11 37.89
N SER A 34 -1.72 -9.81 37.22
CA SER A 34 -1.46 -11.16 36.70
C SER A 34 -0.28 -11.21 35.73
N VAL A 35 -0.16 -10.23 34.83
CA VAL A 35 0.96 -10.11 33.87
C VAL A 35 2.27 -9.88 34.63
N LEU A 36 2.29 -8.98 35.61
CA LEU A 36 3.49 -8.72 36.45
C LEU A 36 3.89 -9.92 37.29
N ALA A 37 2.92 -10.63 37.84
CA ALA A 37 3.15 -11.90 38.56
C ALA A 37 3.78 -12.95 37.61
N ALA A 38 3.27 -13.09 36.40
CA ALA A 38 3.82 -14.01 35.41
C ALA A 38 5.29 -13.70 35.10
N CYS A 39 5.68 -12.42 35.02
CA CYS A 39 7.09 -12.03 34.82
C CYS A 39 8.01 -12.49 35.95
N MET A 40 7.49 -12.56 37.18
CA MET A 40 8.28 -12.99 38.37
C MET A 40 8.34 -14.50 38.54
N LEU A 41 7.33 -15.22 38.03
CA LEU A 41 7.15 -16.66 38.25
C LEU A 41 7.52 -17.54 37.09
N ASN A 42 7.58 -16.97 35.86
CA ASN A 42 7.82 -17.71 34.63
C ASN A 42 8.77 -16.94 33.70
N ALA A 43 10.01 -17.38 33.60
CA ALA A 43 11.02 -16.75 32.74
C ALA A 43 10.66 -16.78 31.25
N GLU A 44 9.99 -17.83 30.77
CA GLU A 44 9.54 -17.91 29.34
C GLU A 44 8.47 -16.87 29.02
N ALA A 45 7.64 -16.50 30.00
CA ALA A 45 6.60 -15.50 29.81
C ALA A 45 7.18 -14.09 29.57
N VAL A 46 8.34 -13.78 30.14
CA VAL A 46 8.94 -12.44 30.08
C VAL A 46 9.23 -12.03 28.64
N GLU A 47 9.87 -12.90 27.86
CA GLU A 47 10.21 -12.59 26.47
C GLU A 47 8.95 -12.34 25.61
N GLU A 48 7.93 -13.18 25.76
CA GLU A 48 6.67 -13.02 25.02
C GLU A 48 5.91 -11.76 25.47
N LEU A 49 5.90 -11.47 26.76
CA LEU A 49 5.26 -10.26 27.30
C LEU A 49 5.95 -8.97 26.84
N MET A 50 7.27 -8.95 26.76
CA MET A 50 8.03 -7.80 26.25
C MET A 50 7.80 -7.57 24.74
N LEU A 51 7.49 -8.62 23.97
CA LEU A 51 7.09 -8.48 22.57
C LEU A 51 5.68 -7.88 22.42
N LYS A 52 4.77 -8.20 23.34
CA LYS A 52 3.35 -7.81 23.28
C LYS A 52 3.03 -6.49 23.97
N LEU A 53 3.75 -6.17 25.05
CA LEU A 53 3.48 -5.04 25.94
C LEU A 53 4.69 -4.12 26.08
N LYS A 54 4.40 -2.86 26.35
CA LYS A 54 5.38 -1.83 26.73
C LYS A 54 5.01 -1.28 28.11
N PRO A 55 5.92 -0.59 28.83
CA PRO A 55 5.59 0.03 30.12
C PRO A 55 4.34 0.92 30.05
N GLU A 56 4.15 1.67 28.93
CA GLU A 56 2.99 2.54 28.70
C GLU A 56 1.68 1.76 28.51
N SER A 57 1.74 0.45 28.30
CA SER A 57 0.56 -0.40 28.19
C SER A 57 -0.18 -0.56 29.51
N PHE A 58 0.49 -0.32 30.63
CA PHE A 58 -0.10 -0.41 31.97
C PHE A 58 -0.80 0.89 32.35
N TYR A 59 -1.92 0.79 33.03
CA TYR A 59 -2.68 1.93 33.54
C TYR A 59 -2.08 2.52 34.78
N ARG A 60 -1.79 1.63 35.80
CA ARG A 60 -1.22 2.09 37.07
C ARG A 60 0.24 2.52 36.89
N PRO A 61 0.61 3.73 37.38
CA PRO A 61 2.01 4.17 37.34
C PRO A 61 2.97 3.19 38.01
N ALA A 62 2.59 2.61 39.14
CA ALA A 62 3.39 1.59 39.81
C ALA A 62 3.66 0.37 38.93
N HIS A 63 2.68 -0.10 38.16
CA HIS A 63 2.83 -1.24 37.26
C HIS A 63 3.74 -0.91 36.04
N ARG A 64 3.72 0.33 35.55
CA ARG A 64 4.65 0.80 34.50
C ARG A 64 6.09 0.73 34.99
N ILE A 65 6.34 1.25 36.20
CA ILE A 65 7.67 1.26 36.84
C ILE A 65 8.17 -0.17 37.09
N ILE A 66 7.30 -1.06 37.58
CA ILE A 66 7.67 -2.47 37.80
C ILE A 66 7.99 -3.14 36.44
N PHE A 67 7.18 -2.94 35.39
CA PHE A 67 7.43 -3.56 34.10
C PHE A 67 8.68 -2.99 33.41
N GLU A 68 8.99 -1.71 33.61
CA GLU A 68 10.24 -1.10 33.18
C GLU A 68 11.46 -1.75 33.86
N ALA A 69 11.39 -1.99 35.14
CA ALA A 69 12.42 -2.72 35.90
C ALA A 69 12.56 -4.18 35.44
N VAL A 70 11.44 -4.85 35.10
CA VAL A 70 11.43 -6.18 34.45
C VAL A 70 12.20 -6.13 33.14
N CYS A 71 11.94 -5.14 32.26
CA CYS A 71 12.65 -4.96 31.00
C CYS A 71 14.15 -4.70 31.19
N ASP A 72 14.54 -3.90 32.19
CA ASP A 72 15.95 -3.63 32.49
C ASP A 72 16.68 -4.91 32.96
N LEU A 73 16.09 -5.65 33.86
CA LEU A 73 16.65 -6.93 34.34
C LEU A 73 16.81 -7.95 33.21
N ASN A 74 15.80 -8.08 32.35
CA ASN A 74 15.86 -9.00 31.23
C ASN A 74 16.97 -8.60 30.24
N ASN A 75 17.10 -7.31 29.92
CA ASN A 75 18.17 -6.79 29.05
C ASN A 75 19.57 -7.05 29.62
N ARG A 76 19.70 -7.03 30.93
CA ARG A 76 20.94 -7.34 31.67
C ARG A 76 21.12 -8.84 31.92
N ARG A 77 20.19 -9.69 31.49
CA ARG A 77 20.17 -11.14 31.67
C ARG A 77 20.22 -11.56 33.13
N ILE A 78 19.60 -10.78 34.02
CA ILE A 78 19.48 -11.07 35.45
C ILE A 78 18.13 -11.78 35.65
N PRO A 79 18.10 -12.88 36.44
CA PRO A 79 16.85 -13.56 36.80
C PRO A 79 15.86 -12.60 37.45
N ILE A 80 14.58 -12.67 37.03
CA ILE A 80 13.52 -11.79 37.48
C ILE A 80 12.77 -12.49 38.59
N ASP A 81 12.96 -12.01 39.80
CA ASP A 81 12.25 -12.43 41.00
C ASP A 81 11.95 -11.23 41.91
N GLN A 82 11.25 -11.47 43.00
CA GLN A 82 10.89 -10.41 43.96
C GLN A 82 12.11 -9.69 44.55
N ILE A 83 13.24 -10.39 44.69
CA ILE A 83 14.45 -9.86 45.32
C ILE A 83 15.20 -8.99 44.36
N SER A 84 15.44 -9.47 43.13
CA SER A 84 16.13 -8.74 42.08
C SER A 84 15.35 -7.50 41.65
N LEU A 85 14.01 -7.58 41.54
CA LEU A 85 13.14 -6.43 41.29
C LEU A 85 13.20 -5.39 42.41
N ALA A 86 13.11 -5.84 43.70
CA ALA A 86 13.18 -4.94 44.84
C ALA A 86 14.53 -4.22 44.91
N ASP A 87 15.63 -4.91 44.61
CA ASP A 87 16.97 -4.33 44.61
C ASP A 87 17.13 -3.30 43.48
N THR A 88 16.68 -3.62 42.25
CA THR A 88 16.70 -2.71 41.09
C THR A 88 15.86 -1.46 41.35
N LEU A 89 14.64 -1.61 41.89
CA LEU A 89 13.75 -0.51 42.21
C LEU A 89 14.29 0.35 43.37
N ASN A 90 14.98 -0.27 44.35
CA ASN A 90 15.64 0.46 45.42
C ASN A 90 16.85 1.26 44.90
N ALA A 91 17.66 0.67 44.02
CA ALA A 91 18.80 1.36 43.42
C ALA A 91 18.38 2.57 42.58
N SER A 92 17.20 2.52 41.93
CA SER A 92 16.61 3.63 41.17
C SER A 92 15.79 4.61 42.04
N GLY A 93 15.64 4.36 43.34
CA GLY A 93 14.85 5.18 44.29
C GLY A 93 13.33 5.10 44.06
N GLN A 94 12.85 4.09 43.35
CA GLN A 94 11.45 3.95 42.93
C GLN A 94 10.68 2.90 43.77
N LEU A 95 11.32 2.22 44.70
CA LEU A 95 10.70 1.14 45.47
C LEU A 95 9.48 1.60 46.27
N ASP A 96 9.54 2.77 46.90
CA ASP A 96 8.41 3.31 47.67
C ASP A 96 7.25 3.73 46.79
N ALA A 97 7.54 4.24 45.56
CA ALA A 97 6.53 4.66 44.61
C ALA A 97 5.69 3.48 44.03
N VAL A 98 6.24 2.27 44.05
CA VAL A 98 5.52 1.06 43.61
C VAL A 98 4.76 0.35 44.78
N GLY A 99 4.89 0.82 46.03
CA GLY A 99 4.24 0.22 47.20
C GLY A 99 5.18 -0.65 48.04
N GLY A 100 6.49 -0.52 47.84
CA GLY A 100 7.51 -1.22 48.64
C GLY A 100 7.60 -2.72 48.34
N ARG A 101 8.44 -3.40 49.12
CA ARG A 101 8.60 -4.86 49.00
C ARG A 101 7.32 -5.65 49.26
N ALA A 102 6.44 -5.14 50.13
CA ALA A 102 5.17 -5.81 50.43
C ALA A 102 4.27 -5.96 49.18
N TYR A 103 4.23 -4.95 48.32
CA TYR A 103 3.45 -5.02 47.10
C TYR A 103 4.04 -6.00 46.08
N LEU A 104 5.36 -6.13 45.97
CA LEU A 104 5.99 -7.12 45.09
C LEU A 104 5.69 -8.55 45.54
N VAL A 105 5.63 -8.79 46.88
CA VAL A 105 5.21 -10.06 47.45
C VAL A 105 3.73 -10.33 47.12
N GLU A 106 2.84 -9.36 47.35
CA GLU A 106 1.41 -9.47 47.00
C GLU A 106 1.22 -9.84 45.49
N LEU A 107 1.99 -9.24 44.62
CA LEU A 107 1.93 -9.55 43.20
C LEU A 107 2.34 -11.00 42.89
N ALA A 108 3.41 -11.50 43.51
CA ALA A 108 3.94 -12.83 43.30
C ALA A 108 3.06 -13.94 43.89
N ASP A 109 2.28 -13.65 44.92
CA ASP A 109 1.32 -14.60 45.52
C ASP A 109 0.11 -14.87 44.59
N ASN A 110 -0.01 -14.18 43.48
CA ASN A 110 -1.11 -14.36 42.53
C ASN A 110 -0.89 -15.59 41.61
N THR A 111 -1.18 -16.77 42.16
CA THR A 111 -0.97 -18.07 41.46
C THR A 111 -1.81 -18.28 40.21
N PHE A 112 -2.91 -17.55 39.99
CA PHE A 112 -3.69 -17.58 38.75
C PHE A 112 -2.93 -17.04 37.53
N ALA A 113 -1.82 -16.35 37.78
CA ALA A 113 -0.96 -15.79 36.75
C ALA A 113 -0.27 -16.86 35.85
N LEU A 114 -0.05 -18.06 36.36
CA LEU A 114 0.74 -19.08 35.65
C LEU A 114 0.03 -19.74 34.50
N THR A 115 -1.31 -19.76 34.46
CA THR A 115 -2.07 -20.55 33.48
C THR A 115 -2.64 -19.72 32.31
N ASN A 116 -2.95 -18.44 32.55
CA ASN A 116 -3.68 -17.62 31.58
C ASN A 116 -3.05 -16.24 31.29
N TRP A 117 -1.77 -16.08 31.56
CA TRP A 117 -1.07 -14.79 31.41
C TRP A 117 -1.14 -14.23 29.98
N GLN A 118 -1.20 -15.08 28.95
CA GLN A 118 -1.33 -14.66 27.57
C GLN A 118 -2.65 -13.93 27.33
N ASN A 119 -3.76 -14.48 27.80
CA ASN A 119 -5.07 -13.82 27.73
C ASN A 119 -5.09 -12.51 28.54
N HIS A 120 -4.43 -12.49 29.69
CA HIS A 120 -4.32 -11.27 30.50
C HIS A 120 -3.46 -10.20 29.80
N ALA A 121 -2.38 -10.59 29.15
CA ALA A 121 -1.59 -9.70 28.32
C ALA A 121 -2.41 -9.09 27.16
N ASP A 122 -3.27 -9.89 26.52
CA ASP A 122 -4.16 -9.40 25.47
C ASP A 122 -5.22 -8.42 26.00
N ILE A 123 -5.72 -8.64 27.24
CA ILE A 123 -6.62 -7.69 27.91
C ILE A 123 -5.89 -6.36 28.20
N VAL A 124 -4.66 -6.42 28.76
CA VAL A 124 -3.84 -5.22 29.02
C VAL A 124 -3.56 -4.47 27.72
N ARG A 125 -3.16 -5.17 26.67
CA ARG A 125 -2.92 -4.59 25.34
C ARG A 125 -4.17 -3.93 24.78
N ARG A 126 -5.32 -4.61 24.84
CA ARG A 126 -6.61 -4.07 24.38
C ARG A 126 -6.98 -2.79 25.10
N THR A 127 -6.89 -2.76 26.44
CA THR A 127 -7.21 -1.57 27.22
C THR A 127 -6.22 -0.43 26.97
N ALA A 128 -4.93 -0.72 26.74
CA ALA A 128 -3.93 0.26 26.33
C ALA A 128 -4.28 0.93 25.00
N ILE A 129 -4.64 0.14 23.96
CA ILE A 129 -5.05 0.66 22.66
C ILE A 129 -6.30 1.56 22.79
N LEU A 130 -7.27 1.17 23.60
CA LEU A 130 -8.46 2.00 23.84
C LEU A 130 -8.10 3.34 24.50
N ARG A 131 -7.14 3.35 25.43
CA ARG A 131 -6.62 4.60 26.02
C ARG A 131 -5.90 5.46 25.00
N GLU A 132 -5.03 4.87 24.18
CA GLU A 132 -4.34 5.61 23.09
C GLU A 132 -5.33 6.25 22.13
N LEU A 133 -6.41 5.54 21.76
CA LEU A 133 -7.48 6.10 20.92
C LEU A 133 -8.21 7.27 21.59
N ILE A 134 -8.46 7.18 22.91
CA ILE A 134 -9.09 8.29 23.66
C ILE A 134 -8.15 9.50 23.70
N TYR A 135 -6.86 9.31 23.90
CA TYR A 135 -5.89 10.40 23.91
C TYR A 135 -5.74 11.03 22.52
N ALA A 136 -5.66 10.22 21.46
CA ALA A 136 -5.63 10.73 20.11
C ALA A 136 -6.90 11.53 19.74
N ALA A 137 -8.08 11.05 20.15
CA ALA A 137 -9.33 11.77 19.95
C ALA A 137 -9.37 13.10 20.72
N ALA A 138 -8.82 13.16 21.93
CA ALA A 138 -8.72 14.39 22.71
C ALA A 138 -7.73 15.38 22.08
N GLU A 139 -6.58 14.89 21.58
CA GLU A 139 -5.58 15.68 20.86
C GLU A 139 -6.17 16.28 19.57
N ILE A 140 -6.87 15.45 18.77
CA ILE A 140 -7.58 15.90 17.55
C ILE A 140 -8.65 16.95 17.91
N GLY A 141 -9.41 16.73 19.00
CA GLY A 141 -10.39 17.68 19.46
C GLY A 141 -9.77 19.03 19.86
N ALA A 142 -8.64 19.02 20.55
CA ALA A 142 -7.91 20.24 20.92
C ALA A 142 -7.42 21.00 19.68
N MET A 143 -6.80 20.31 18.70
CA MET A 143 -6.37 20.91 17.43
C MET A 143 -7.53 21.58 16.69
N ALA A 144 -8.72 20.97 16.69
CA ALA A 144 -9.90 21.52 16.04
C ALA A 144 -10.47 22.73 16.77
N TYR A 145 -10.38 22.79 18.11
CA TYR A 145 -10.83 23.94 18.92
C TYR A 145 -9.89 25.14 18.82
N ASP A 146 -8.59 24.92 18.63
CA ASP A 146 -7.61 25.98 18.44
C ASP A 146 -7.78 26.71 17.09
N ALA A 147 -8.59 26.14 16.19
CA ALA A 147 -9.03 26.68 14.90
C ALA A 147 -7.93 27.45 14.14
N PRO A 148 -6.78 26.83 13.82
CA PRO A 148 -5.73 27.49 13.06
C PRO A 148 -6.20 27.82 11.63
N ASP A 149 -5.62 28.86 11.03
CA ASP A 149 -5.99 29.36 9.69
C ASP A 149 -5.75 28.30 8.58
N ASP A 150 -4.83 27.36 8.79
CA ASP A 150 -4.53 26.27 7.85
C ASP A 150 -5.30 24.98 8.20
N LEU A 151 -6.50 24.85 7.65
CA LEU A 151 -7.33 23.65 7.81
C LEU A 151 -6.63 22.38 7.28
N GLY A 152 -5.83 22.50 6.19
CA GLY A 152 -5.11 21.38 5.60
C GLY A 152 -4.12 20.75 6.57
N GLN A 153 -3.35 21.59 7.28
CA GLN A 153 -2.40 21.15 8.30
C GLN A 153 -3.09 20.45 9.47
N VAL A 154 -4.23 20.97 9.93
CA VAL A 154 -5.00 20.35 11.03
C VAL A 154 -5.48 18.95 10.67
N VAL A 155 -6.00 18.78 9.46
CA VAL A 155 -6.46 17.46 8.98
C VAL A 155 -5.29 16.50 8.89
N GLU A 156 -4.15 16.92 8.35
CA GLU A 156 -2.95 16.09 8.25
C GLU A 156 -2.42 15.67 9.64
N ASP A 157 -2.40 16.57 10.60
CA ASP A 157 -1.93 16.26 11.96
C ASP A 157 -2.92 15.37 12.72
N ALA A 158 -4.23 15.54 12.50
CA ALA A 158 -5.25 14.63 13.02
C ALA A 158 -5.11 13.20 12.45
N GLU A 159 -4.87 13.08 11.14
CA GLU A 159 -4.59 11.79 10.50
C GLU A 159 -3.33 11.14 11.05
N LYS A 160 -2.24 11.91 11.25
CA LYS A 160 -1.00 11.42 11.86
C LYS A 160 -1.23 10.91 13.29
N ALA A 161 -2.00 11.63 14.11
CA ALA A 161 -2.32 11.23 15.47
C ALA A 161 -3.07 9.89 15.51
N LEU A 162 -4.06 9.72 14.63
CA LEU A 162 -4.82 8.47 14.50
C LEU A 162 -3.97 7.34 13.94
N PHE A 163 -3.14 7.63 12.93
CA PHE A 163 -2.25 6.68 12.29
C PHE A 163 -1.23 6.08 13.28
N LYS A 164 -0.63 6.90 14.13
CA LYS A 164 0.31 6.47 15.18
C LYS A 164 -0.28 5.39 16.11
N VAL A 165 -1.58 5.42 16.36
CA VAL A 165 -2.27 4.39 17.16
C VAL A 165 -2.52 3.12 16.34
N THR A 166 -2.84 3.26 15.04
CA THR A 166 -3.16 2.13 14.16
C THR A 166 -1.93 1.39 13.64
N GLU A 167 -0.82 2.09 13.41
CA GLU A 167 0.45 1.50 12.94
C GLU A 167 1.05 0.51 13.95
N LYS A 168 0.90 0.77 15.24
CA LYS A 168 1.32 -0.14 16.32
C LYS A 168 0.63 -1.53 16.26
N ARG A 169 -0.44 -1.69 15.44
CA ARG A 169 -1.11 -2.97 15.22
C ARG A 169 -0.37 -3.90 14.27
N VAL A 170 0.51 -3.37 13.41
CA VAL A 170 1.21 -4.13 12.37
C VAL A 170 2.64 -4.43 12.81
N SER A 171 2.81 -4.97 14.03
CA SER A 171 4.03 -5.71 14.31
C SER A 171 3.89 -7.08 13.65
N SER A 172 4.55 -7.26 12.50
CA SER A 172 4.72 -8.58 11.89
C SER A 172 5.45 -9.46 12.88
N SER A 173 4.71 -10.28 13.63
CA SER A 173 5.31 -11.31 14.45
C SER A 173 5.99 -12.33 13.53
N PHE A 174 7.14 -12.87 13.95
CA PHE A 174 7.74 -14.02 13.27
C PHE A 174 6.69 -15.10 13.09
N GLN A 175 6.55 -15.61 11.85
CA GLN A 175 5.67 -16.74 11.61
C GLN A 175 6.49 -18.02 11.68
N PRO A 176 6.03 -19.06 12.38
CA PRO A 176 6.74 -20.32 12.42
C PRO A 176 6.81 -20.94 11.02
N MET A 177 7.97 -21.53 10.67
CA MET A 177 8.21 -22.15 9.36
C MET A 177 7.13 -23.18 9.00
N SER A 178 6.62 -23.93 9.99
CA SER A 178 5.56 -24.92 9.78
C SER A 178 4.30 -24.32 9.16
N LYS A 179 3.88 -23.11 9.61
CA LYS A 179 2.71 -22.42 9.05
C LYS A 179 2.98 -21.94 7.63
N LEU A 180 4.19 -21.41 7.38
CA LEU A 180 4.59 -20.93 6.05
C LEU A 180 4.71 -22.09 5.06
N LEU A 181 5.22 -23.25 5.49
CA LEU A 181 5.30 -24.45 4.65
C LEU A 181 3.92 -24.96 4.24
N ASN A 182 2.94 -25.01 5.16
CA ASN A 182 1.60 -25.45 4.82
C ASN A 182 0.98 -24.53 3.75
N GLN A 183 1.12 -23.23 3.90
CA GLN A 183 0.64 -22.28 2.92
C GLN A 183 1.34 -22.43 1.56
N ALA A 184 2.67 -22.59 1.56
CA ALA A 184 3.44 -22.82 0.34
C ALA A 184 3.06 -24.15 -0.36
N PHE A 185 2.73 -25.19 0.41
CA PHE A 185 2.25 -26.46 -0.17
C PHE A 185 0.86 -26.33 -0.79
N GLU A 186 -0.06 -25.60 -0.15
CA GLU A 186 -1.37 -25.30 -0.72
C GLU A 186 -1.23 -24.53 -2.04
N ASP A 187 -0.39 -23.49 -2.07
CA ASP A 187 -0.09 -22.71 -3.27
C ASP A 187 0.52 -23.57 -4.39
N LEU A 188 1.49 -24.45 -4.07
CA LEU A 188 2.11 -25.35 -5.03
C LEU A 188 1.12 -26.40 -5.57
N THR A 189 0.23 -26.91 -4.74
CA THR A 189 -0.80 -27.89 -5.14
C THR A 189 -1.79 -27.23 -6.11
N ALA A 190 -2.26 -26.03 -5.78
CA ALA A 190 -3.14 -25.25 -6.66
C ALA A 190 -2.49 -24.95 -8.01
N LEU A 191 -1.17 -24.72 -8.03
CA LEU A 191 -0.38 -24.53 -9.26
C LEU A 191 -0.27 -25.81 -10.11
N SER A 192 -0.11 -26.97 -9.47
CA SER A 192 0.07 -28.22 -10.18
C SER A 192 -1.20 -28.72 -10.88
N GLU A 193 -2.36 -28.34 -10.36
CA GLU A 193 -3.67 -28.75 -10.90
C GLU A 193 -4.11 -27.92 -12.13
N GLN A 194 -3.53 -26.72 -12.33
CA GLN A 194 -3.95 -25.81 -13.38
C GLN A 194 -2.79 -25.45 -14.32
N LYS A 195 -2.78 -25.99 -15.51
CA LYS A 195 -1.70 -25.88 -16.50
C LYS A 195 -1.36 -24.46 -17.00
N PHE A 196 -2.20 -23.44 -16.77
CA PHE A 196 -2.00 -22.03 -17.14
C PHE A 196 -2.69 -21.12 -16.13
N HIS A 197 -2.10 -20.89 -14.96
CA HIS A 197 -2.68 -19.96 -14.00
C HIS A 197 -1.83 -18.71 -13.86
N ILE A 198 -2.48 -17.56 -14.09
CA ILE A 198 -1.97 -16.26 -13.69
C ILE A 198 -2.22 -16.15 -12.19
N MET A 199 -1.17 -16.24 -11.39
CA MET A 199 -1.26 -16.20 -9.90
C MET A 199 -1.51 -14.81 -9.37
N GLY A 200 -1.17 -13.78 -10.14
CA GLY A 200 -1.32 -12.38 -9.79
C GLY A 200 -2.36 -11.69 -10.65
N VAL A 201 -2.27 -10.37 -10.70
CA VAL A 201 -3.09 -9.54 -11.57
C VAL A 201 -2.62 -9.70 -13.01
N ALA A 202 -3.52 -10.14 -13.89
CA ALA A 202 -3.27 -10.26 -15.32
C ALA A 202 -3.12 -8.89 -15.96
N THR A 203 -2.11 -8.72 -16.81
CA THR A 203 -1.87 -7.47 -17.53
C THR A 203 -2.64 -7.40 -18.86
N GLY A 204 -3.09 -8.57 -19.37
CA GLY A 204 -3.70 -8.71 -20.68
C GLY A 204 -2.69 -8.70 -21.84
N PHE A 205 -1.40 -8.62 -21.54
CA PHE A 205 -0.30 -8.79 -22.49
C PHE A 205 0.30 -10.19 -22.31
N THR A 206 0.10 -11.07 -23.29
CA THR A 206 0.42 -12.50 -23.18
C THR A 206 1.88 -12.79 -22.82
N ASP A 207 2.81 -12.05 -23.45
CA ASP A 207 4.25 -12.25 -23.20
C ASP A 207 4.67 -11.65 -21.85
N VAL A 208 4.00 -10.59 -21.37
CA VAL A 208 4.19 -10.01 -20.03
C VAL A 208 3.66 -10.96 -18.97
N ASP A 209 2.44 -11.46 -19.17
CA ASP A 209 1.81 -12.42 -18.25
C ASP A 209 2.57 -13.76 -18.25
N GLY A 210 3.10 -14.18 -19.39
CA GLY A 210 3.96 -15.36 -19.49
C GLY A 210 5.29 -15.23 -18.73
N LEU A 211 5.85 -14.00 -18.64
CA LEU A 211 7.09 -13.74 -17.93
C LEU A 211 6.88 -13.60 -16.42
N PHE A 212 5.82 -12.89 -16.00
CA PHE A 212 5.57 -12.58 -14.59
C PHE A 212 4.60 -13.55 -13.91
N HIS A 213 3.85 -14.35 -14.68
CA HIS A 213 2.70 -15.13 -14.21
C HIS A 213 1.65 -14.27 -13.51
N GLY A 214 1.47 -13.03 -14.01
CA GLY A 214 0.70 -11.96 -13.38
C GLY A 214 1.50 -11.15 -12.37
N LEU A 215 1.05 -9.92 -12.09
CA LEU A 215 1.66 -9.05 -11.10
C LEU A 215 1.28 -9.50 -9.70
N ARG A 216 2.25 -9.76 -8.84
CA ARG A 216 2.02 -10.33 -7.51
C ARG A 216 1.66 -9.26 -6.49
N GLY A 217 0.83 -9.64 -5.52
CA GLY A 217 0.58 -8.80 -4.33
C GLY A 217 1.88 -8.47 -3.60
N GLY A 218 1.97 -7.23 -3.10
CA GLY A 218 3.17 -6.74 -2.43
C GLY A 218 4.31 -6.28 -3.34
N ASP A 219 4.24 -6.47 -4.68
CA ASP A 219 5.27 -6.01 -5.60
C ASP A 219 5.12 -4.54 -5.96
N LEU A 220 6.26 -3.83 -5.99
CA LEU A 220 6.39 -2.50 -6.59
C LEU A 220 6.98 -2.66 -7.99
N VAL A 221 6.17 -2.33 -9.00
CA VAL A 221 6.53 -2.33 -10.40
C VAL A 221 6.76 -0.91 -10.86
N VAL A 222 7.94 -0.62 -11.40
CA VAL A 222 8.25 0.71 -11.96
C VAL A 222 8.21 0.61 -13.48
N LEU A 223 7.37 1.44 -14.09
CA LEU A 223 7.28 1.60 -15.54
C LEU A 223 7.83 2.97 -15.93
N ALA A 224 8.98 3.00 -16.58
CA ALA A 224 9.62 4.25 -16.95
C ALA A 224 9.78 4.42 -18.46
N ALA A 225 9.68 5.66 -18.90
CA ALA A 225 9.88 6.02 -20.31
C ALA A 225 10.35 7.47 -20.45
N ARG A 226 10.84 7.81 -21.65
CA ARG A 226 11.01 9.20 -22.06
C ARG A 226 9.65 9.88 -22.24
N PRO A 227 9.58 11.22 -22.16
CA PRO A 227 8.37 11.96 -22.52
C PRO A 227 7.85 11.58 -23.91
N GLY A 228 6.54 11.42 -24.06
CA GLY A 228 5.90 11.17 -25.35
C GLY A 228 6.00 9.74 -25.89
N VAL A 229 6.72 8.83 -25.26
CA VAL A 229 6.90 7.43 -25.73
C VAL A 229 5.64 6.56 -25.50
N GLY A 230 4.71 6.98 -24.62
CA GLY A 230 3.45 6.27 -24.37
C GLY A 230 3.31 5.63 -23.00
N LYS A 231 4.07 6.08 -21.99
CA LYS A 231 4.05 5.57 -20.62
C LYS A 231 2.63 5.50 -20.04
N THR A 232 1.90 6.62 -20.02
CA THR A 232 0.50 6.70 -19.57
C THR A 232 -0.43 5.82 -20.41
N SER A 233 -0.20 5.72 -21.73
CA SER A 233 -1.02 4.88 -22.61
C SER A 233 -0.88 3.40 -22.27
N LEU A 234 0.34 2.90 -22.04
CA LEU A 234 0.56 1.51 -21.62
C LEU A 234 -0.07 1.25 -20.25
N ALA A 235 0.08 2.18 -19.30
CA ALA A 235 -0.52 2.06 -17.97
C ALA A 235 -2.05 2.02 -18.02
N LEU A 236 -2.68 2.83 -18.90
CA LEU A 236 -4.12 2.79 -19.12
C LEU A 236 -4.58 1.48 -19.75
N ASN A 237 -3.83 0.96 -20.73
CA ASN A 237 -4.16 -0.34 -21.35
C ASN A 237 -4.03 -1.47 -20.32
N LEU A 238 -2.99 -1.47 -19.46
CA LEU A 238 -2.86 -2.41 -18.34
C LEU A 238 -4.05 -2.30 -17.38
N ALA A 239 -4.43 -1.06 -17.00
CA ALA A 239 -5.55 -0.82 -16.08
C ALA A 239 -6.87 -1.36 -16.64
N VAL A 240 -7.19 -1.03 -17.89
CA VAL A 240 -8.44 -1.46 -18.55
C VAL A 240 -8.46 -2.97 -18.75
N ASN A 241 -7.34 -3.57 -19.17
CA ASN A 241 -7.25 -5.01 -19.35
C ASN A 241 -7.46 -5.75 -18.02
N ALA A 242 -6.77 -5.32 -16.95
CA ALA A 242 -6.93 -5.90 -15.62
C ALA A 242 -8.37 -5.76 -15.11
N ALA A 243 -8.97 -4.58 -15.28
CA ALA A 243 -10.34 -4.32 -14.85
C ALA A 243 -11.37 -5.19 -15.61
N LYS A 244 -11.19 -5.37 -16.92
CA LYS A 244 -12.02 -6.29 -17.73
C LYS A 244 -11.90 -7.75 -17.32
N LEU A 245 -10.77 -8.13 -16.74
CA LEU A 245 -10.51 -9.46 -16.20
C LEU A 245 -10.99 -9.62 -14.74
N GLY A 246 -11.72 -8.63 -14.20
CA GLY A 246 -12.34 -8.68 -12.88
C GLY A 246 -11.42 -8.25 -11.73
N THR A 247 -10.33 -7.52 -12.04
CA THR A 247 -9.47 -6.91 -11.02
C THR A 247 -9.95 -5.50 -10.72
N ALA A 248 -10.13 -5.15 -9.44
CA ALA A 248 -10.42 -3.77 -9.07
C ALA A 248 -9.14 -2.90 -9.19
N VAL A 249 -9.22 -1.80 -9.92
CA VAL A 249 -8.06 -0.95 -10.22
C VAL A 249 -8.26 0.47 -9.68
N ALA A 250 -7.30 0.95 -8.88
CA ALA A 250 -7.20 2.35 -8.47
C ALA A 250 -6.10 3.05 -9.29
N PHE A 251 -6.48 4.02 -10.11
CA PHE A 251 -5.59 4.80 -10.95
C PHE A 251 -5.47 6.24 -10.45
N PHE A 252 -4.32 6.60 -9.91
CA PHE A 252 -4.01 7.96 -9.47
C PHE A 252 -3.28 8.70 -10.60
N SER A 253 -3.91 9.76 -11.11
CA SER A 253 -3.38 10.59 -12.18
C SER A 253 -2.98 11.95 -11.66
N LEU A 254 -1.70 12.25 -11.63
CA LEU A 254 -1.17 13.52 -11.15
C LEU A 254 -0.82 14.48 -12.31
N GLU A 255 -0.80 13.98 -13.54
CA GLU A 255 -0.46 14.75 -14.73
C GLU A 255 -1.69 15.12 -15.58
N MET A 256 -2.67 14.22 -15.65
CA MET A 256 -3.83 14.37 -16.54
C MET A 256 -5.14 14.33 -15.77
N SER A 257 -6.14 15.09 -16.24
CA SER A 257 -7.48 15.02 -15.67
C SER A 257 -8.18 13.69 -15.97
N ALA A 258 -9.09 13.26 -15.09
CA ALA A 258 -9.89 12.06 -15.26
C ALA A 258 -10.66 12.06 -16.60
N SER A 259 -11.20 13.23 -16.99
CA SER A 259 -11.89 13.38 -18.29
C SER A 259 -10.97 13.08 -19.49
N GLN A 260 -9.71 13.55 -19.46
CA GLN A 260 -8.75 13.28 -20.52
C GLN A 260 -8.37 11.79 -20.59
N LEU A 261 -8.24 11.13 -19.42
CA LEU A 261 -7.96 9.70 -19.35
C LEU A 261 -9.12 8.86 -19.90
N VAL A 262 -10.35 9.17 -19.50
CA VAL A 262 -11.55 8.49 -19.99
C VAL A 262 -11.69 8.63 -21.51
N GLN A 263 -11.44 9.83 -22.07
CA GLN A 263 -11.43 10.02 -23.53
C GLN A 263 -10.37 9.14 -24.21
N ARG A 264 -9.16 9.04 -23.65
CA ARG A 264 -8.10 8.16 -24.19
C ARG A 264 -8.48 6.69 -24.11
N ILE A 265 -9.06 6.26 -22.99
CA ILE A 265 -9.53 4.89 -22.81
C ILE A 265 -10.58 4.56 -23.88
N LEU A 266 -11.61 5.40 -24.04
CA LEU A 266 -12.67 5.19 -25.05
C LEU A 266 -12.08 5.12 -26.45
N CYS A 267 -11.25 6.10 -26.86
CA CYS A 267 -10.62 6.12 -28.17
C CYS A 267 -9.77 4.87 -28.44
N SER A 268 -8.99 4.44 -27.44
CA SER A 268 -8.16 3.25 -27.52
C SER A 268 -8.99 1.97 -27.67
N GLU A 269 -10.12 1.87 -26.94
CA GLU A 269 -11.00 0.69 -26.98
C GLU A 269 -11.68 0.50 -28.33
N VAL A 270 -12.20 1.59 -28.91
CA VAL A 270 -12.94 1.53 -30.17
C VAL A 270 -12.07 1.78 -31.40
N SER A 271 -10.76 2.01 -31.22
CA SER A 271 -9.83 2.33 -32.32
C SER A 271 -10.26 3.56 -33.13
N VAL A 272 -10.74 4.60 -32.44
CA VAL A 272 -11.10 5.91 -33.02
C VAL A 272 -10.01 6.92 -32.63
N SER A 273 -9.57 7.70 -33.65
CA SER A 273 -8.52 8.69 -33.43
C SER A 273 -8.94 9.79 -32.45
N LEU A 274 -8.09 10.04 -31.41
CA LEU A 274 -8.31 11.10 -30.46
C LEU A 274 -8.42 12.49 -31.11
N SER A 275 -7.73 12.72 -32.24
CA SER A 275 -7.79 13.96 -32.97
C SER A 275 -9.16 14.16 -33.64
N LYS A 276 -9.79 13.10 -34.16
CA LYS A 276 -11.17 13.15 -34.69
C LYS A 276 -12.17 13.50 -33.60
N VAL A 277 -12.03 12.87 -32.43
CA VAL A 277 -12.92 13.14 -31.26
C VAL A 277 -12.79 14.59 -30.79
N ARG A 278 -11.57 15.10 -30.63
CA ARG A 278 -11.31 16.50 -30.26
C ARG A 278 -11.75 17.51 -31.29
N GLY A 279 -11.66 17.16 -32.57
CA GLY A 279 -12.10 18.01 -33.70
C GLY A 279 -13.61 17.98 -33.91
N GLY A 280 -14.35 17.12 -33.23
CA GLY A 280 -15.80 16.95 -33.43
C GLY A 280 -16.15 16.17 -34.70
N PHE A 281 -15.19 15.54 -35.40
CA PHE A 281 -15.39 14.77 -36.61
C PHE A 281 -15.68 13.30 -36.31
N ILE A 282 -16.74 13.04 -35.57
CA ILE A 282 -17.15 11.69 -35.16
C ILE A 282 -18.26 11.22 -36.09
N SER A 283 -18.09 10.07 -36.76
CA SER A 283 -19.14 9.46 -37.58
C SER A 283 -20.22 8.80 -36.70
N GLU A 284 -21.41 8.54 -37.27
CA GLU A 284 -22.46 7.82 -36.55
C GLU A 284 -22.03 6.40 -36.15
N GLY A 285 -21.23 5.73 -36.97
CA GLY A 285 -20.65 4.43 -36.63
C GLY A 285 -19.67 4.51 -35.42
N ASP A 286 -18.83 5.58 -35.39
CA ASP A 286 -17.93 5.81 -34.23
C ASP A 286 -18.72 6.07 -32.94
N TRP A 287 -19.81 6.85 -33.00
CA TRP A 287 -20.70 7.10 -31.87
C TRP A 287 -21.32 5.81 -31.31
N ASN A 288 -21.80 4.92 -32.20
CA ASN A 288 -22.34 3.62 -31.78
C ASN A 288 -21.27 2.76 -31.09
N SER A 289 -20.05 2.76 -31.65
CA SER A 289 -18.92 2.03 -31.05
C SER A 289 -18.52 2.59 -29.70
N ILE A 290 -18.46 3.91 -29.53
CA ILE A 290 -18.18 4.60 -28.26
C ILE A 290 -19.27 4.29 -27.24
N ALA A 291 -20.55 4.31 -27.61
CA ALA A 291 -21.66 3.97 -26.72
C ALA A 291 -21.57 2.53 -26.21
N ASN A 292 -21.26 1.57 -27.10
CA ASN A 292 -21.07 0.18 -26.72
C ASN A 292 -19.88 -0.01 -25.78
N ALA A 293 -18.74 0.61 -26.07
CA ALA A 293 -17.56 0.56 -25.20
C ALA A 293 -17.85 1.20 -23.83
N SER A 294 -18.58 2.31 -23.79
CA SER A 294 -19.01 2.96 -22.56
C SER A 294 -19.85 2.03 -21.68
N ASN A 295 -20.79 1.28 -22.29
CA ASN A 295 -21.60 0.30 -21.56
C ASN A 295 -20.74 -0.81 -20.93
N VAL A 296 -19.73 -1.31 -21.63
CA VAL A 296 -18.81 -2.32 -21.10
C VAL A 296 -17.95 -1.73 -20.00
N LEU A 297 -17.37 -0.54 -20.21
CA LEU A 297 -16.48 0.12 -19.25
C LEU A 297 -17.23 0.60 -18.00
N SER A 298 -18.52 0.85 -18.07
CA SER A 298 -19.32 1.20 -16.89
C SER A 298 -19.51 0.05 -15.88
N GLN A 299 -19.24 -1.19 -16.29
CA GLN A 299 -19.38 -2.38 -15.48
C GLN A 299 -18.06 -2.84 -14.83
N VAL A 300 -16.93 -2.25 -15.20
CA VAL A 300 -15.61 -2.60 -14.65
C VAL A 300 -15.28 -1.77 -13.42
N GLU A 301 -14.56 -2.35 -12.48
CA GLU A 301 -14.11 -1.68 -11.26
C GLU A 301 -12.80 -0.92 -11.51
N LEU A 302 -12.87 0.19 -12.25
CA LEU A 302 -11.75 1.10 -12.50
C LEU A 302 -12.05 2.47 -11.87
N TYR A 303 -11.33 2.80 -10.80
CA TYR A 303 -11.45 4.05 -10.05
C TYR A 303 -10.33 5.00 -10.46
N ILE A 304 -10.66 6.20 -10.92
CA ILE A 304 -9.69 7.22 -11.35
C ILE A 304 -9.76 8.39 -10.38
N ASP A 305 -8.60 8.80 -9.85
CA ASP A 305 -8.43 9.97 -9.01
C ASP A 305 -7.43 10.92 -9.66
N ASP A 306 -7.84 12.16 -9.94
CA ASP A 306 -7.02 13.21 -10.54
C ASP A 306 -6.76 14.37 -9.57
N SER A 307 -6.84 14.10 -8.26
CA SER A 307 -6.57 15.09 -7.23
C SER A 307 -5.11 15.56 -7.29
N PRO A 308 -4.86 16.87 -7.34
CA PRO A 308 -3.50 17.40 -7.34
C PRO A 308 -2.83 17.21 -5.98
N GLY A 309 -1.53 16.93 -5.97
CA GLY A 309 -0.74 16.92 -4.74
C GLY A 309 -0.96 15.72 -3.84
N LEU A 310 -1.16 14.54 -4.40
CA LEU A 310 -1.37 13.29 -3.67
C LEU A 310 -0.16 12.91 -2.82
N SER A 311 -0.36 12.73 -1.52
CA SER A 311 0.62 12.13 -0.60
C SER A 311 0.45 10.60 -0.54
N ILE A 312 1.49 9.90 -0.02
CA ILE A 312 1.42 8.44 0.20
C ILE A 312 0.28 8.08 1.17
N LEU A 313 0.05 8.91 2.19
CA LEU A 313 -0.99 8.67 3.18
C LEU A 313 -2.39 8.77 2.57
N GLU A 314 -2.63 9.78 1.74
CA GLU A 314 -3.90 9.95 1.01
C GLU A 314 -4.10 8.82 -0.02
N ALA A 315 -3.06 8.45 -0.78
CA ALA A 315 -3.11 7.33 -1.72
C ALA A 315 -3.53 6.03 -1.01
N ARG A 316 -2.95 5.78 0.19
CA ARG A 316 -3.30 4.64 1.04
C ARG A 316 -4.76 4.69 1.49
N ALA A 317 -5.22 5.83 1.99
CA ALA A 317 -6.59 6.00 2.48
C ALA A 317 -7.62 5.78 1.37
N LYS A 318 -7.40 6.39 0.19
CA LYS A 318 -8.25 6.27 -0.98
C LYS A 318 -8.24 4.84 -1.55
N ALA A 319 -7.06 4.23 -1.76
CA ALA A 319 -6.95 2.86 -2.25
C ALA A 319 -7.64 1.86 -1.29
N ARG A 320 -7.44 2.00 0.02
CA ARG A 320 -8.08 1.15 1.02
C ARG A 320 -9.60 1.27 1.02
N ARG A 321 -10.14 2.46 0.75
CA ARG A 321 -11.59 2.69 0.66
C ARG A 321 -12.19 2.04 -0.57
N GLU A 322 -11.63 2.31 -1.76
CA GLU A 322 -12.17 1.84 -3.04
C GLU A 322 -11.90 0.34 -3.28
N LEU A 323 -10.71 -0.14 -2.91
CA LEU A 323 -10.32 -1.54 -3.13
C LEU A 323 -10.66 -2.47 -1.94
N ARG A 324 -11.46 -2.01 -0.98
CA ARG A 324 -11.80 -2.79 0.22
C ARG A 324 -12.47 -4.12 -0.10
N ALA A 325 -13.30 -4.17 -1.12
CA ALA A 325 -14.01 -5.36 -1.54
C ALA A 325 -13.15 -6.36 -2.34
N ALA A 326 -12.02 -5.91 -2.86
CA ALA A 326 -11.17 -6.69 -3.77
C ALA A 326 -10.40 -7.84 -3.09
N GLN A 327 -10.34 -7.89 -1.75
CA GLN A 327 -9.71 -8.97 -0.96
C GLN A 327 -8.34 -9.42 -1.49
N GLY A 328 -7.43 -8.47 -1.78
CA GLY A 328 -6.11 -8.76 -2.36
C GLY A 328 -6.07 -8.86 -3.90
N ARG A 329 -7.21 -8.86 -4.59
CA ARG A 329 -7.27 -8.89 -6.06
C ARG A 329 -7.40 -7.49 -6.67
N GLY A 330 -6.61 -6.57 -6.20
CA GLY A 330 -6.60 -5.19 -6.68
C GLY A 330 -5.29 -4.82 -7.36
N LEU A 331 -5.31 -3.71 -8.09
CA LEU A 331 -4.14 -3.11 -8.72
C LEU A 331 -4.14 -1.61 -8.42
N ILE A 332 -3.00 -1.08 -8.03
CA ILE A 332 -2.82 0.35 -7.81
C ILE A 332 -1.86 0.89 -8.86
N ILE A 333 -2.24 1.98 -9.55
CA ILE A 333 -1.39 2.65 -10.55
C ILE A 333 -1.23 4.11 -10.17
N VAL A 334 0.00 4.63 -10.25
CA VAL A 334 0.34 6.03 -9.94
C VAL A 334 1.05 6.67 -11.13
N ASP A 335 0.45 7.67 -11.76
CA ASP A 335 1.00 8.41 -12.91
C ASP A 335 1.23 9.89 -12.53
N TYR A 336 2.46 10.30 -12.23
CA TYR A 336 3.72 9.60 -12.02
C TYR A 336 4.33 9.99 -10.67
N LEU A 337 5.14 9.12 -10.12
CA LEU A 337 5.62 9.21 -8.74
C LEU A 337 6.35 10.52 -8.39
N GLN A 338 7.02 11.17 -9.36
CA GLN A 338 7.72 12.43 -9.12
C GLN A 338 6.77 13.63 -8.89
N LEU A 339 5.47 13.51 -9.14
CA LEU A 339 4.48 14.55 -8.81
C LEU A 339 3.83 14.33 -7.45
N MET A 340 4.08 13.21 -6.79
CA MET A 340 3.60 12.98 -5.43
C MET A 340 4.24 13.95 -4.44
N GLN A 341 3.48 14.26 -3.39
CA GLN A 341 3.98 15.07 -2.27
C GLN A 341 4.81 14.19 -1.32
N PRO A 342 6.04 14.64 -0.96
CA PRO A 342 6.81 13.99 0.07
C PRO A 342 6.16 14.18 1.45
N PRO A 343 6.43 13.29 2.44
CA PRO A 343 5.99 13.47 3.80
C PRO A 343 6.42 14.84 4.37
N ALA A 344 5.52 15.55 5.06
CA ALA A 344 5.73 16.91 5.54
C ALA A 344 6.91 17.09 6.52
N THR A 345 7.43 15.99 7.10
CA THR A 345 8.49 16.01 8.11
C THR A 345 9.89 16.34 7.59
N ARG A 346 10.13 16.33 6.27
CA ARG A 346 11.45 16.61 5.67
C ARG A 346 11.31 17.28 4.31
N ARG A 347 11.14 18.58 4.30
CA ARG A 347 11.32 19.40 3.09
C ARG A 347 12.79 19.90 3.01
N ASP A 348 13.73 18.97 2.97
CA ASP A 348 15.17 19.30 2.93
C ASP A 348 15.66 19.80 1.56
N GLY A 349 14.78 19.94 0.58
CA GLY A 349 15.13 20.45 -0.76
C GLY A 349 15.94 19.48 -1.62
N ASN A 350 16.24 18.26 -1.14
CA ASN A 350 16.93 17.25 -1.94
C ASN A 350 15.92 16.30 -2.60
N ARG A 351 15.62 16.59 -3.87
CA ARG A 351 14.64 15.86 -4.67
C ARG A 351 14.86 14.34 -4.71
N ALA A 352 16.12 13.89 -4.70
CA ALA A 352 16.44 12.47 -4.73
C ALA A 352 16.02 11.75 -3.43
N VAL A 353 16.12 12.42 -2.29
CA VAL A 353 15.68 11.90 -0.99
C VAL A 353 14.15 11.82 -0.94
N GLU A 354 13.46 12.88 -1.38
CA GLU A 354 12.00 12.93 -1.44
C GLU A 354 11.42 11.79 -2.29
N VAL A 355 11.97 11.60 -3.49
CA VAL A 355 11.57 10.52 -4.40
C VAL A 355 11.85 9.15 -3.80
N GLY A 356 12.94 9.01 -3.03
CA GLY A 356 13.25 7.78 -2.31
C GLY A 356 12.23 7.47 -1.20
N GLU A 357 11.79 8.47 -0.46
CA GLU A 357 10.73 8.29 0.55
C GLU A 357 9.39 7.90 -0.09
N ILE A 358 9.04 8.52 -1.23
CA ILE A 358 7.85 8.17 -2.00
C ILE A 358 7.94 6.71 -2.48
N SER A 359 9.06 6.31 -3.08
CA SER A 359 9.29 4.95 -3.57
C SER A 359 9.14 3.91 -2.46
N ARG A 360 9.79 4.14 -1.32
CA ARG A 360 9.65 3.29 -0.12
C ARG A 360 8.22 3.25 0.39
N GLY A 361 7.53 4.39 0.40
CA GLY A 361 6.12 4.48 0.80
C GLY A 361 5.21 3.66 -0.09
N LEU A 362 5.40 3.70 -1.42
CA LEU A 362 4.67 2.88 -2.39
C LEU A 362 4.94 1.37 -2.21
N LYS A 363 6.19 0.99 -1.90
CA LYS A 363 6.53 -0.42 -1.57
C LYS A 363 5.84 -0.89 -0.29
N ILE A 364 5.77 -0.04 0.73
CA ILE A 364 5.04 -0.34 1.96
C ILE A 364 3.55 -0.48 1.66
N LEU A 365 2.97 0.43 0.87
CA LEU A 365 1.57 0.37 0.44
C LEU A 365 1.25 -0.95 -0.27
N ALA A 366 2.09 -1.37 -1.21
CA ALA A 366 1.93 -2.65 -1.91
C ALA A 366 1.85 -3.84 -0.93
N LYS A 367 2.80 -3.89 0.04
CA LYS A 367 2.84 -4.95 1.06
C LYS A 367 1.64 -4.94 2.00
N GLU A 368 1.21 -3.76 2.45
CA GLU A 368 0.07 -3.63 3.38
C GLU A 368 -1.27 -4.00 2.76
N MET A 369 -1.44 -3.66 1.48
CA MET A 369 -2.66 -3.97 0.74
C MET A 369 -2.64 -5.39 0.17
N ASP A 370 -1.47 -6.04 0.15
CA ASP A 370 -1.22 -7.29 -0.58
C ASP A 370 -1.65 -7.20 -2.05
N MET A 371 -1.35 -6.05 -2.67
CA MET A 371 -1.69 -5.72 -4.05
C MET A 371 -0.45 -5.23 -4.79
N PRO A 372 -0.30 -5.49 -6.11
CA PRO A 372 0.74 -4.87 -6.90
C PRO A 372 0.51 -3.36 -7.05
N VAL A 373 1.60 -2.60 -7.00
CA VAL A 373 1.62 -1.16 -7.27
C VAL A 373 2.46 -0.90 -8.50
N ILE A 374 1.87 -0.32 -9.55
CA ILE A 374 2.61 0.19 -10.72
C ILE A 374 2.86 1.68 -10.52
N ALA A 375 4.12 2.06 -10.36
CA ALA A 375 4.54 3.44 -10.28
C ALA A 375 5.15 3.87 -11.61
N LEU A 376 4.55 4.86 -12.26
CA LEU A 376 5.12 5.44 -13.46
C LEU A 376 6.25 6.40 -13.09
N SER A 377 7.34 6.37 -13.86
CA SER A 377 8.50 7.22 -13.65
C SER A 377 8.95 7.86 -14.95
N GLN A 378 9.38 9.10 -14.88
CA GLN A 378 10.00 9.78 -16.00
C GLN A 378 11.51 9.57 -15.95
N LEU A 379 12.12 9.27 -17.12
CA LEU A 379 13.58 9.15 -17.21
C LEU A 379 14.26 10.52 -17.18
N SER A 380 15.48 10.54 -16.65
CA SER A 380 16.32 11.75 -16.63
C SER A 380 16.62 12.26 -18.05
N ARG A 381 16.64 13.60 -18.24
CA ARG A 381 17.01 14.22 -19.51
C ARG A 381 18.45 13.90 -19.97
N GLN A 382 19.30 13.39 -19.09
CA GLN A 382 20.67 12.95 -19.45
C GLN A 382 20.68 11.78 -20.44
N VAL A 383 19.59 11.00 -20.53
CA VAL A 383 19.43 9.96 -21.55
C VAL A 383 19.38 10.57 -22.94
N GLU A 384 18.74 11.73 -23.10
CA GLU A 384 18.64 12.46 -24.36
C GLU A 384 20.02 12.99 -24.84
N MET A 385 20.89 13.39 -23.87
CA MET A 385 22.24 13.86 -24.18
C MET A 385 23.20 12.75 -24.62
N ARG A 386 22.91 11.48 -24.31
CA ARG A 386 23.73 10.31 -24.73
C ARG A 386 23.45 9.83 -26.16
N GLY A 387 22.57 10.50 -26.90
CA GLY A 387 22.09 10.03 -28.20
C GLY A 387 21.10 8.87 -28.05
N LYS A 388 20.69 8.25 -29.18
CA LYS A 388 19.69 7.16 -29.26
C LYS A 388 20.14 5.87 -28.54
N LYS A 389 20.42 5.92 -27.21
CA LYS A 389 20.81 4.74 -26.44
C LYS A 389 19.63 4.17 -25.67
N ARG A 390 19.57 2.84 -25.68
CA ARG A 390 18.60 2.03 -24.92
C ARG A 390 18.53 2.48 -23.46
N PRO A 391 17.33 2.64 -22.86
CA PRO A 391 17.17 2.94 -21.45
C PRO A 391 17.79 1.87 -20.54
N MET A 392 18.37 2.29 -19.41
CA MET A 392 18.98 1.40 -18.42
C MET A 392 18.68 1.88 -16.99
N LEU A 393 18.91 1.03 -15.99
CA LEU A 393 18.61 1.33 -14.58
C LEU A 393 19.26 2.62 -14.08
N SER A 394 20.47 2.94 -14.55
CA SER A 394 21.16 4.20 -14.20
C SER A 394 20.46 5.46 -14.70
N ASP A 395 19.48 5.34 -15.60
CA ASP A 395 18.72 6.46 -16.14
C ASP A 395 17.57 6.87 -15.21
N LEU A 396 17.28 6.04 -14.19
CA LEU A 396 16.47 6.38 -13.03
C LEU A 396 17.27 7.21 -11.99
N ARG A 397 18.33 7.89 -12.36
CA ARG A 397 19.48 8.35 -11.58
C ARG A 397 19.21 9.41 -10.50
N GLU A 398 18.11 10.13 -10.54
CA GLU A 398 17.70 10.99 -9.41
C GLU A 398 17.06 10.17 -8.28
N SER A 399 17.04 8.83 -8.44
CA SER A 399 16.27 7.90 -7.62
C SER A 399 16.95 6.53 -7.53
N GLY A 400 18.23 6.46 -7.12
CA GLY A 400 18.86 5.16 -6.81
C GLY A 400 18.05 4.31 -5.83
N SER A 401 17.22 4.96 -5.03
CA SER A 401 16.24 4.33 -4.14
C SER A 401 15.07 3.67 -4.89
N ILE A 402 14.59 4.23 -6.03
CA ILE A 402 13.54 3.59 -6.83
C ILE A 402 14.01 2.21 -7.31
N GLU A 403 15.27 2.14 -7.80
CA GLU A 403 15.85 0.87 -8.21
C GLU A 403 15.91 -0.12 -7.04
N GLN A 404 16.31 0.31 -5.85
CA GLN A 404 16.44 -0.57 -4.69
C GLN A 404 15.10 -1.08 -4.18
N ASP A 405 14.09 -0.21 -4.10
CA ASP A 405 12.78 -0.50 -3.54
C ASP A 405 11.90 -1.32 -4.48
N SER A 406 12.06 -1.16 -5.81
CA SER A 406 11.26 -1.88 -6.81
C SER A 406 11.62 -3.37 -6.92
N ASP A 407 10.63 -4.19 -7.19
CA ASP A 407 10.80 -5.62 -7.50
C ASP A 407 10.94 -5.86 -9.00
N ILE A 408 10.23 -5.06 -9.80
CA ILE A 408 10.26 -5.08 -11.26
C ILE A 408 10.51 -3.66 -11.78
N VAL A 409 11.40 -3.52 -12.74
CA VAL A 409 11.61 -2.27 -13.50
C VAL A 409 11.48 -2.55 -14.98
N MET A 410 10.59 -1.83 -15.61
CA MET A 410 10.31 -1.91 -17.05
C MET A 410 10.55 -0.57 -17.71
N PHE A 411 11.17 -0.58 -18.89
CA PHE A 411 11.32 0.60 -19.75
C PHE A 411 10.55 0.41 -21.04
N ILE A 412 9.90 1.46 -21.51
CA ILE A 412 9.35 1.49 -22.87
C ILE A 412 10.37 2.16 -23.76
N ASP A 413 10.80 1.47 -24.81
CA ASP A 413 11.69 1.98 -25.84
C ASP A 413 11.04 1.86 -27.21
N ARG A 414 11.05 2.99 -27.95
CA ARG A 414 10.59 3.09 -29.33
C ARG A 414 11.66 3.66 -30.25
N SER A 415 12.90 3.75 -29.79
CA SER A 415 14.01 4.35 -30.53
C SER A 415 14.50 3.49 -31.70
N MET A 416 14.19 2.21 -31.68
CA MET A 416 14.55 1.30 -32.79
C MET A 416 13.80 1.67 -34.09
N ASP A 417 12.56 2.17 -33.98
CA ASP A 417 11.72 2.56 -35.11
C ASP A 417 12.31 3.71 -35.94
N GLU A 418 13.18 4.54 -35.33
CA GLU A 418 13.79 5.69 -36.04
C GLU A 418 15.10 5.35 -36.73
N VAL A 419 15.83 4.31 -36.27
CA VAL A 419 17.12 3.90 -36.87
C VAL A 419 16.92 3.03 -38.10
N GLU A 420 15.89 2.19 -38.09
CA GLU A 420 15.57 1.29 -39.21
C GLU A 420 14.74 1.96 -40.27
N ALA A 421 14.12 3.11 -40.00
CA ALA A 421 13.41 3.92 -40.99
C ALA A 421 14.32 4.54 -42.10
N GLU A 422 15.65 4.53 -41.91
CA GLU A 422 16.65 4.95 -42.91
C GLU A 422 17.04 3.82 -43.88
N SER A 423 16.63 2.56 -43.61
CA SER A 423 16.81 1.45 -44.53
C SER A 423 15.57 1.24 -45.39
N ASP A 424 15.74 0.93 -46.70
CA ASP A 424 14.67 0.78 -47.71
C ASP A 424 13.68 -0.38 -47.43
N ASP A 425 13.99 -1.24 -46.48
CA ASP A 425 13.08 -2.20 -45.86
C ASP A 425 12.36 -1.48 -44.69
N ARG A 426 11.17 -0.95 -44.96
CA ARG A 426 10.33 -0.24 -43.96
C ARG A 426 10.04 -1.16 -42.78
N PRO A 427 10.66 -0.98 -41.62
CA PRO A 427 10.22 -1.67 -40.43
C PRO A 427 8.84 -1.13 -40.05
N ASP A 428 8.00 -1.97 -39.53
CA ASP A 428 6.69 -1.62 -38.98
C ASP A 428 6.84 -0.49 -37.95
N LEU A 429 6.48 0.73 -38.32
CA LEU A 429 6.50 1.95 -37.50
C LEU A 429 5.67 1.82 -36.19
N ASN A 430 5.16 0.64 -35.91
CA ASN A 430 4.20 0.35 -34.84
C ASN A 430 4.77 -0.57 -33.75
N THR A 431 6.06 -0.86 -33.75
CA THR A 431 6.66 -1.71 -32.69
C THR A 431 7.15 -0.88 -31.51
N ALA A 432 7.01 -1.42 -30.32
CA ALA A 432 7.57 -0.89 -29.08
C ALA A 432 8.21 -2.03 -28.27
N THR A 433 9.38 -1.78 -27.73
CA THR A 433 10.06 -2.76 -26.88
C THR A 433 9.81 -2.41 -25.40
N LEU A 434 9.21 -3.35 -24.68
CA LEU A 434 9.12 -3.31 -23.21
C LEU A 434 10.33 -4.06 -22.64
N ILE A 435 11.31 -3.30 -22.15
CA ILE A 435 12.56 -3.80 -21.60
C ILE A 435 12.36 -4.10 -20.13
N VAL A 436 12.36 -5.37 -19.72
CA VAL A 436 12.37 -5.77 -18.30
C VAL A 436 13.81 -5.73 -17.81
N ALA A 437 14.22 -4.59 -17.23
CA ALA A 437 15.60 -4.37 -16.80
C ALA A 437 15.90 -4.92 -15.40
N LYS A 438 14.87 -5.08 -14.57
CA LYS A 438 14.97 -5.72 -13.25
C LYS A 438 13.76 -6.60 -13.02
N HIS A 439 13.99 -7.81 -12.53
CA HIS A 439 12.97 -8.72 -12.06
C HIS A 439 13.53 -9.52 -10.88
N ARG A 440 13.09 -9.20 -9.66
CA ARG A 440 13.64 -9.77 -8.42
C ARG A 440 13.40 -11.29 -8.32
N ASN A 441 12.26 -11.75 -8.83
CA ASN A 441 11.81 -13.14 -8.68
C ASN A 441 11.85 -13.94 -9.98
N GLY A 442 12.51 -13.41 -11.04
CA GLY A 442 12.56 -14.08 -12.35
C GLY A 442 13.59 -13.48 -13.30
N PRO A 443 13.61 -13.94 -14.53
CA PRO A 443 14.56 -13.49 -15.56
C PRO A 443 14.19 -12.08 -16.07
N THR A 444 15.18 -11.37 -16.56
CA THR A 444 15.02 -10.14 -17.36
C THR A 444 14.89 -10.51 -18.84
N LYS A 445 14.01 -9.82 -19.56
CA LYS A 445 13.73 -10.09 -20.98
C LYS A 445 13.19 -8.86 -21.67
N ASP A 446 13.41 -8.74 -22.96
CA ASP A 446 12.76 -7.79 -23.83
C ASP A 446 11.47 -8.40 -24.39
N ILE A 447 10.41 -7.64 -24.37
CA ILE A 447 9.10 -8.03 -24.88
C ILE A 447 8.69 -7.04 -25.95
N THR A 448 8.42 -7.56 -27.14
CA THR A 448 7.92 -6.74 -28.25
C THR A 448 6.42 -6.55 -28.12
N LEU A 449 5.95 -5.31 -28.23
CA LEU A 449 4.55 -4.93 -28.28
C LEU A 449 4.28 -4.18 -29.58
N THR A 450 3.04 -4.20 -30.03
CA THR A 450 2.58 -3.33 -31.12
C THR A 450 2.01 -2.04 -30.50
N PHE A 451 2.42 -0.87 -30.99
CA PHE A 451 1.89 0.41 -30.57
C PHE A 451 1.24 1.14 -31.74
N ASN A 452 -0.03 1.48 -31.59
CA ASN A 452 -0.72 2.32 -32.57
C ASN A 452 -0.78 3.77 -32.06
N PRO A 453 -0.04 4.71 -32.67
CA PRO A 453 0.00 6.11 -32.22
C PRO A 453 -1.31 6.85 -32.46
N GLU A 454 -2.11 6.47 -33.46
CA GLU A 454 -3.37 7.12 -33.80
C GLU A 454 -4.40 6.95 -32.68
N TYR A 455 -4.44 5.74 -32.09
CA TYR A 455 -5.37 5.40 -31.02
C TYR A 455 -4.68 5.36 -29.64
N THR A 456 -3.37 5.65 -29.59
CA THR A 456 -2.52 5.56 -28.38
C THR A 456 -2.65 4.20 -27.65
N LYS A 457 -2.74 3.12 -28.44
CA LYS A 457 -3.04 1.75 -27.99
C LYS A 457 -1.84 0.85 -28.11
N PHE A 458 -1.49 0.17 -27.03
CA PHE A 458 -0.58 -0.98 -27.04
C PHE A 458 -1.37 -2.27 -27.21
N MET A 459 -0.81 -3.20 -27.97
CA MET A 459 -1.38 -4.51 -28.27
C MET A 459 -0.30 -5.58 -28.21
N ASN A 460 -0.71 -6.84 -28.07
CA ASN A 460 0.19 -7.97 -28.21
C ASN A 460 0.81 -7.97 -29.62
N PHE A 461 2.11 -8.23 -29.70
CA PHE A 461 2.79 -8.41 -30.96
C PHE A 461 2.44 -9.79 -31.54
N ILE A 462 1.95 -9.80 -32.77
CA ILE A 462 1.63 -11.04 -33.48
C ILE A 462 2.79 -11.35 -34.45
N ASP A 463 3.59 -12.35 -34.08
CA ASP A 463 4.64 -12.85 -34.97
C ASP A 463 4.01 -13.81 -35.97
N GLU A 464 3.96 -13.41 -37.25
CA GLU A 464 3.39 -14.19 -38.34
C GLU A 464 4.06 -15.58 -38.51
N SER A 465 5.32 -15.72 -38.08
CA SER A 465 6.02 -17.02 -38.09
C SER A 465 5.40 -18.03 -37.08
N ARG A 466 4.70 -17.58 -36.04
CA ARG A 466 3.99 -18.43 -35.08
C ARG A 466 2.61 -18.88 -35.57
N ILE A 467 2.00 -18.21 -36.55
CA ILE A 467 0.67 -18.56 -37.06
C ILE A 467 0.78 -19.79 -38.04
N GLY A 468 1.93 -20.00 -38.68
CA GLY A 468 2.15 -21.13 -39.58
C GLY A 468 2.22 -22.53 -38.95
N GLY A 469 2.23 -22.67 -37.64
CA GLY A 469 2.38 -23.93 -36.91
C GLY A 469 1.10 -24.72 -36.63
N TYR A 470 -0.08 -24.17 -36.89
CA TYR A 470 -1.37 -24.86 -36.65
C TYR A 470 -2.07 -25.39 -37.90
N ALA A 471 -1.42 -25.29 -39.07
CA ALA A 471 -1.95 -25.82 -40.32
C ALA A 471 -1.08 -26.99 -40.83
N ARG A 472 -0.94 -28.06 -40.01
CA ARG A 472 -0.54 -29.40 -40.47
C ARG A 472 -1.11 -30.48 -39.59
#